data_02cbc8b587a0f6f12b61f676c230b676
#
_entry.id   02cbc8b587a0f6f12b61f676c230b676
#
_cell.length_a   1.000
_cell.length_b   1.000
_cell.length_c   1.000
_cell.angle_alpha   90.00
_cell.angle_beta   90.00
_cell.angle_gamma   90.00
#
_symmetry.space_group_name_H-M   'P 1'
#
loop_
_entity.id
_entity.type
_entity.pdbx_description
1 polymer ?
#
loop_
_entity_poly.entity_id
_entity_poly.type
_entity_poly.pdbx_seq_one_letter_code
_entity_poly.pdbx_strand_id
1 'polypeptide(L)'
;MAIKMLYTARAVLLVLFAVSTAANAAPSNKKTNTLSPVQQLGKELFFDKISDPGRMSCSTCHEPRVGWTVPVPGINQRGAVFPGSVPQRSGGRKPPTVAYVSFAPVLAVTATTRRGGNFWDGRATGERLGSPAADQALGPFVNHVEQNNADKREVCEHVAAAKYAGLFARVWQGPIDCSTPGAVELSYNRIALSIAAFEASPEVNAFTSKFDAVLRNEAQLTPQEARGLDLFNGKGQCAGCHRSAADPVAFPGTPPLFTTFGFANTGTPKNPQNPFYGMDTVLLDDGTSINPLGAEWVD
;
A
#
# COMPACT_ATOMS: atom_id res chain seq x y z
N MET A 1 -37.49 36.39 90.74
CA MET A 1 -37.84 37.11 89.45
C MET A 1 -37.03 36.50 88.35
N ALA A 2 -37.60 35.56 87.59
CA ALA A 2 -36.91 34.78 86.58
C ALA A 2 -37.33 35.24 85.19
N ILE A 3 -36.39 35.68 84.46
CA ILE A 3 -36.60 36.08 83.04
C ILE A 3 -36.36 34.89 82.10
N LYS A 4 -37.41 34.43 81.47
CA LYS A 4 -37.29 33.40 80.39
C LYS A 4 -36.87 34.03 79.13
N MET A 5 -35.70 33.59 78.55
CA MET A 5 -35.23 33.95 77.21
C MET A 5 -35.74 32.87 76.26
N LEU A 6 -36.57 33.32 75.29
CA LEU A 6 -37.01 32.51 74.11
C LEU A 6 -35.93 32.54 73.07
N TYR A 7 -35.40 31.41 72.70
CA TYR A 7 -34.63 31.24 71.50
C TYR A 7 -35.49 30.80 70.27
N THR A 8 -35.64 31.66 69.35
CA THR A 8 -36.25 31.33 68.04
C THR A 8 -35.23 30.69 67.12
N ALA A 9 -35.42 29.44 66.80
CA ALA A 9 -34.59 28.72 65.82
C ALA A 9 -35.01 29.17 64.37
N ARG A 10 -34.09 29.81 63.64
CA ARG A 10 -34.24 30.06 62.22
C ARG A 10 -33.72 28.85 61.47
N ALA A 11 -34.59 28.11 60.79
CA ALA A 11 -34.21 27.07 59.80
C ALA A 11 -33.63 27.72 58.55
N VAL A 12 -32.36 27.48 58.28
CA VAL A 12 -31.73 27.84 57.00
C VAL A 12 -31.96 26.73 56.00
N LEU A 13 -32.76 26.97 55.00
CA LEU A 13 -33.04 26.07 53.88
C LEU A 13 -31.87 26.16 52.88
N LEU A 14 -30.96 25.17 52.90
CA LEU A 14 -29.91 25.02 51.88
C LEU A 14 -30.52 24.43 50.63
N VAL A 15 -30.70 25.25 49.60
CA VAL A 15 -31.08 24.81 48.27
C VAL A 15 -29.79 24.38 47.54
N LEU A 16 -29.57 23.08 47.42
CA LEU A 16 -28.50 22.48 46.60
C LEU A 16 -28.92 22.60 45.13
N PHE A 17 -28.32 23.54 44.42
CA PHE A 17 -28.36 23.56 42.94
C PHE A 17 -27.43 22.44 42.44
N ALA A 18 -28.01 21.34 41.92
CA ALA A 18 -27.28 20.35 41.17
C ALA A 18 -27.01 20.96 39.76
N VAL A 19 -25.76 21.41 39.54
CA VAL A 19 -25.30 21.78 38.18
C VAL A 19 -25.04 20.49 37.43
N SER A 20 -26.03 20.07 36.63
CA SER A 20 -25.82 19.01 35.63
C SER A 20 -24.86 19.52 34.52
N THR A 21 -23.59 19.19 34.62
CA THR A 21 -22.68 19.33 33.51
C THR A 21 -23.02 18.28 32.44
N ALA A 22 -23.91 18.65 31.52
CA ALA A 22 -24.06 17.90 30.28
C ALA A 22 -22.70 17.97 29.53
N ALA A 23 -21.93 16.89 29.61
CA ALA A 23 -20.78 16.72 28.74
C ALA A 23 -21.30 16.68 27.28
N ASN A 24 -21.19 17.79 26.58
CA ASN A 24 -21.35 17.83 25.14
C ASN A 24 -20.24 16.97 24.55
N ALA A 25 -20.53 15.69 24.31
CA ALA A 25 -19.71 14.86 23.43
C ALA A 25 -19.73 15.54 22.08
N ALA A 26 -18.60 16.13 21.69
CA ALA A 26 -18.41 16.62 20.34
C ALA A 26 -18.76 15.48 19.35
N PRO A 27 -19.52 15.73 18.30
CA PRO A 27 -19.83 14.69 17.33
C PRO A 27 -18.49 14.14 16.82
N SER A 28 -18.27 12.85 17.00
CA SER A 28 -17.13 12.15 16.40
C SER A 28 -17.34 12.25 14.89
N ASN A 29 -16.59 13.12 14.26
CA ASN A 29 -16.59 13.26 12.82
C ASN A 29 -15.93 11.99 12.25
N LYS A 30 -16.69 10.88 12.20
CA LYS A 30 -16.34 9.73 11.40
C LYS A 30 -16.26 10.25 9.97
N LYS A 31 -15.08 10.69 9.54
CA LYS A 31 -14.80 10.84 8.11
C LYS A 31 -15.24 9.53 7.48
N THR A 32 -16.36 9.53 6.78
CA THR A 32 -16.71 8.43 5.90
C THR A 32 -15.56 8.34 4.92
N ASN A 33 -14.76 7.26 5.02
CA ASN A 33 -13.66 6.97 4.09
C ASN A 33 -14.23 6.59 2.73
N THR A 34 -15.02 7.50 2.14
CA THR A 34 -15.62 7.30 0.83
C THR A 34 -14.51 7.51 -0.20
N LEU A 35 -14.22 6.49 -0.97
CA LEU A 35 -13.25 6.58 -2.06
C LEU A 35 -13.70 7.65 -3.07
N SER A 36 -12.76 8.43 -3.57
CA SER A 36 -13.01 9.31 -4.72
C SER A 36 -13.32 8.47 -5.98
N PRO A 37 -13.96 9.03 -7.01
CA PRO A 37 -14.29 8.27 -8.22
C PRO A 37 -13.08 7.56 -8.86
N VAL A 38 -11.91 8.20 -8.89
CA VAL A 38 -10.69 7.56 -9.43
C VAL A 38 -10.16 6.45 -8.53
N GLN A 39 -10.26 6.61 -7.21
CA GLN A 39 -9.90 5.54 -6.25
C GLN A 39 -10.87 4.37 -6.35
N GLN A 40 -12.16 4.63 -6.54
CA GLN A 40 -13.14 3.57 -6.76
C GLN A 40 -12.84 2.81 -8.07
N LEU A 41 -12.52 3.52 -9.16
CA LEU A 41 -12.09 2.88 -10.41
C LEU A 41 -10.84 2.03 -10.20
N GLY A 42 -9.84 2.57 -9.51
CA GLY A 42 -8.62 1.83 -9.18
C GLY A 42 -8.90 0.57 -8.35
N LYS A 43 -9.86 0.63 -7.43
CA LYS A 43 -10.31 -0.53 -6.65
C LYS A 43 -10.93 -1.61 -7.55
N GLU A 44 -11.85 -1.24 -8.46
CA GLU A 44 -12.42 -2.19 -9.42
C GLU A 44 -11.30 -2.88 -10.23
N LEU A 45 -10.35 -2.10 -10.77
CA LEU A 45 -9.21 -2.61 -11.53
C LEU A 45 -8.29 -3.52 -10.71
N PHE A 46 -8.03 -3.17 -9.45
CA PHE A 46 -7.15 -3.93 -8.56
C PHE A 46 -7.69 -5.33 -8.23
N PHE A 47 -9.01 -5.47 -8.15
CA PHE A 47 -9.68 -6.73 -7.85
C PHE A 47 -10.18 -7.48 -9.08
N ASP A 48 -10.13 -6.88 -10.28
CA ASP A 48 -10.54 -7.56 -11.50
C ASP A 48 -9.47 -8.52 -12.01
N LYS A 49 -9.92 -9.65 -12.57
CA LYS A 49 -9.03 -10.72 -13.05
C LYS A 49 -8.58 -10.45 -14.48
N ILE A 50 -7.81 -9.40 -14.65
CA ILE A 50 -7.23 -8.98 -15.93
C ILE A 50 -5.94 -9.75 -16.19
N SER A 51 -6.03 -11.05 -16.41
CA SER A 51 -4.85 -11.89 -16.71
C SER A 51 -5.21 -12.91 -17.77
N ASP A 52 -4.22 -13.39 -18.50
CA ASP A 52 -4.39 -14.49 -19.44
C ASP A 52 -3.66 -15.77 -18.92
N PRO A 53 -4.42 -16.85 -18.63
CA PRO A 53 -5.88 -16.92 -18.54
C PRO A 53 -6.45 -16.10 -17.37
N GLY A 54 -7.72 -15.68 -17.48
CA GLY A 54 -8.45 -14.78 -16.58
C GLY A 54 -8.67 -15.32 -15.15
N ARG A 55 -7.63 -15.57 -14.39
CA ARG A 55 -7.71 -16.11 -13.02
C ARG A 55 -7.04 -15.27 -11.95
N MET A 56 -6.23 -14.29 -12.31
CA MET A 56 -5.46 -13.46 -11.39
C MET A 56 -5.83 -11.99 -11.48
N SER A 57 -5.83 -11.35 -10.34
CA SER A 57 -5.92 -9.90 -10.15
C SER A 57 -4.70 -9.42 -9.35
N CYS A 58 -4.52 -8.11 -9.19
CA CYS A 58 -3.50 -7.58 -8.29
C CYS A 58 -3.67 -8.13 -6.86
N SER A 59 -4.92 -8.22 -6.38
CA SER A 59 -5.24 -8.76 -5.05
C SER A 59 -4.90 -10.24 -4.87
N THR A 60 -4.64 -11.00 -5.94
CA THR A 60 -4.21 -12.40 -5.83
C THR A 60 -2.82 -12.51 -5.17
N CYS A 61 -1.91 -11.58 -5.50
CA CYS A 61 -0.58 -11.51 -4.91
C CYS A 61 -0.48 -10.46 -3.79
N HIS A 62 -1.42 -9.50 -3.75
CA HIS A 62 -1.47 -8.39 -2.79
C HIS A 62 -2.77 -8.44 -1.99
N GLU A 63 -2.92 -9.48 -1.13
CA GLU A 63 -4.15 -9.74 -0.37
C GLU A 63 -4.31 -8.74 0.80
N PRO A 64 -5.44 -8.02 0.87
CA PRO A 64 -5.70 -7.03 1.94
C PRO A 64 -5.60 -7.59 3.36
N ARG A 65 -6.09 -8.81 3.58
CA ARG A 65 -6.18 -9.44 4.91
C ARG A 65 -4.81 -9.80 5.52
N VAL A 66 -3.75 -9.80 4.73
CA VAL A 66 -2.38 -10.11 5.19
C VAL A 66 -1.42 -8.96 4.94
N GLY A 67 -1.93 -7.73 5.01
CA GLY A 67 -1.11 -6.52 4.84
C GLY A 67 -0.73 -6.24 3.39
N TRP A 68 -1.64 -6.56 2.45
CA TRP A 68 -1.48 -6.25 1.02
C TRP A 68 -0.25 -6.92 0.37
N THR A 69 0.10 -8.12 0.81
CA THR A 69 1.19 -8.94 0.29
C THR A 69 0.72 -10.39 0.07
N VAL A 70 1.65 -11.33 -0.07
CA VAL A 70 1.36 -12.74 -0.37
C VAL A 70 0.50 -13.40 0.72
N PRO A 71 -0.67 -13.97 0.38
CA PRO A 71 -1.60 -14.55 1.34
C PRO A 71 -1.21 -15.94 1.84
N VAL A 72 -0.25 -16.61 1.21
CA VAL A 72 0.06 -18.03 1.47
C VAL A 72 1.27 -18.19 2.38
N PRO A 73 1.10 -18.61 3.66
CA PRO A 73 2.21 -18.77 4.60
C PRO A 73 3.32 -19.71 4.09
N GLY A 74 2.97 -20.83 3.46
CA GLY A 74 3.94 -21.78 2.91
C GLY A 74 4.82 -21.21 1.80
N ILE A 75 4.30 -20.25 1.02
CA ILE A 75 5.10 -19.50 0.03
C ILE A 75 6.09 -18.59 0.74
N ASN A 76 5.64 -17.84 1.75
CA ASN A 76 6.50 -16.95 2.53
C ASN A 76 7.62 -17.67 3.28
N GLN A 77 7.40 -18.95 3.66
CA GLN A 77 8.37 -19.75 4.39
C GLN A 77 9.44 -20.41 3.48
N ARG A 78 9.17 -20.54 2.19
CA ARG A 78 10.05 -21.24 1.24
C ARG A 78 10.58 -20.30 0.16
N GLY A 79 10.06 -20.41 -1.05
CA GLY A 79 10.54 -19.59 -2.18
C GLY A 79 10.21 -18.10 -2.09
N ALA A 80 9.21 -17.73 -1.30
CA ALA A 80 8.68 -16.37 -1.13
C ALA A 80 8.16 -15.70 -2.41
N VAL A 81 8.14 -16.41 -3.55
CA VAL A 81 7.60 -15.91 -4.83
C VAL A 81 6.24 -16.54 -5.13
N PHE A 82 5.43 -15.86 -5.91
CA PHE A 82 4.09 -16.31 -6.26
C PHE A 82 4.05 -16.82 -7.70
N PRO A 83 3.36 -17.94 -7.99
CA PRO A 83 3.15 -18.37 -9.36
C PRO A 83 2.25 -17.39 -10.11
N GLY A 84 2.57 -17.16 -11.37
CA GLY A 84 1.77 -16.31 -12.26
C GLY A 84 0.45 -16.95 -12.70
N SER A 85 -0.23 -16.30 -13.65
CA SER A 85 -1.45 -16.83 -14.27
C SER A 85 -1.19 -18.14 -15.03
N VAL A 86 0.02 -18.35 -15.51
CA VAL A 86 0.53 -19.65 -15.98
C VAL A 86 1.24 -20.33 -14.80
N PRO A 87 0.70 -21.44 -14.25
CA PRO A 87 1.15 -21.99 -12.95
C PRO A 87 2.63 -22.41 -12.89
N GLN A 88 3.23 -22.73 -14.03
CA GLN A 88 4.63 -23.13 -14.14
C GLN A 88 5.60 -21.95 -14.17
N ARG A 89 5.07 -20.72 -14.23
CA ARG A 89 5.86 -19.50 -14.29
C ARG A 89 5.72 -18.74 -12.96
N SER A 90 6.82 -18.47 -12.31
CA SER A 90 6.87 -17.72 -11.04
C SER A 90 7.67 -16.45 -11.20
N GLY A 91 7.28 -15.39 -10.51
CA GLY A 91 8.07 -14.18 -10.41
C GLY A 91 9.43 -14.44 -9.75
N GLY A 92 10.44 -13.63 -10.04
CA GLY A 92 11.78 -13.78 -9.47
C GLY A 92 11.90 -13.34 -8.02
N ARG A 93 10.97 -12.48 -7.55
CA ARG A 93 11.02 -11.87 -6.23
C ARG A 93 9.68 -11.94 -5.51
N LYS A 94 9.73 -11.84 -4.17
CA LYS A 94 8.53 -11.76 -3.35
C LYS A 94 7.72 -10.50 -3.70
N PRO A 95 6.40 -10.61 -3.93
CA PRO A 95 5.55 -9.44 -4.02
C PRO A 95 5.61 -8.62 -2.72
N PRO A 96 6.09 -7.35 -2.76
CA PRO A 96 6.09 -6.48 -1.59
C PRO A 96 4.66 -6.08 -1.22
N THR A 97 4.49 -5.49 -0.04
CA THR A 97 3.21 -4.85 0.27
C THR A 97 2.94 -3.68 -0.67
N VAL A 98 1.68 -3.47 -1.07
CA VAL A 98 1.26 -2.23 -1.75
C VAL A 98 0.78 -1.17 -0.75
N ALA A 99 0.67 -1.51 0.55
CA ALA A 99 0.40 -0.50 1.57
C ALA A 99 1.58 0.48 1.68
N TYR A 100 1.25 1.76 1.71
CA TYR A 100 2.18 2.88 1.87
C TYR A 100 3.18 3.09 0.72
N VAL A 101 3.12 2.31 -0.38
CA VAL A 101 4.00 2.49 -1.56
C VAL A 101 3.77 3.83 -2.26
N SER A 102 2.56 4.38 -2.13
CA SER A 102 2.20 5.69 -2.69
C SER A 102 2.99 6.87 -2.10
N PHE A 103 3.66 6.68 -0.96
CA PHE A 103 4.54 7.67 -0.35
C PHE A 103 5.97 7.61 -0.91
N ALA A 104 6.33 6.60 -1.71
CA ALA A 104 7.65 6.55 -2.34
C ALA A 104 7.82 7.75 -3.29
N PRO A 105 8.87 8.57 -3.11
CA PRO A 105 9.15 9.67 -4.04
C PRO A 105 9.62 9.13 -5.38
N VAL A 106 9.59 9.96 -6.41
CA VAL A 106 10.29 9.67 -7.68
C VAL A 106 11.75 9.34 -7.39
N LEU A 107 12.28 8.33 -8.08
CA LEU A 107 13.63 7.83 -7.83
C LEU A 107 14.67 8.94 -8.03
N ALA A 108 15.41 9.21 -6.99
CA ALA A 108 16.58 10.09 -7.02
C ALA A 108 17.85 9.26 -6.81
N VAL A 109 18.82 9.43 -7.70
CA VAL A 109 20.10 8.73 -7.66
C VAL A 109 21.22 9.78 -7.55
N THR A 110 22.07 9.60 -6.55
CA THR A 110 23.29 10.40 -6.38
C THR A 110 24.52 9.49 -6.44
N ALA A 111 25.73 10.02 -6.29
CA ALA A 111 26.95 9.23 -6.24
C ALA A 111 26.95 8.17 -5.09
N THR A 112 26.24 8.46 -4.00
CA THR A 112 26.28 7.63 -2.79
C THR A 112 24.92 7.12 -2.32
N THR A 113 23.81 7.60 -2.88
CA THR A 113 22.46 7.23 -2.44
C THR A 113 21.53 6.96 -3.61
N ARG A 114 20.62 6.03 -3.37
CA ARG A 114 19.48 5.76 -4.23
C ARG A 114 18.23 5.76 -3.35
N ARG A 115 17.25 6.61 -3.66
CA ARG A 115 16.06 6.79 -2.83
C ARG A 115 14.82 7.00 -3.70
N GLY A 116 13.72 6.34 -3.34
CA GLY A 116 12.46 6.41 -4.08
C GLY A 116 12.34 5.33 -5.14
N GLY A 117 11.30 5.43 -5.96
CA GLY A 117 10.95 4.35 -6.86
C GLY A 117 10.27 3.18 -6.15
N ASN A 118 9.68 2.28 -6.93
CA ASN A 118 9.05 1.05 -6.45
C ASN A 118 9.73 -0.18 -7.09
N PHE A 119 9.30 -1.39 -6.72
CA PHE A 119 10.02 -2.66 -6.81
C PHE A 119 11.25 -2.72 -5.90
N TRP A 120 11.79 -3.92 -5.71
CA TRP A 120 12.98 -4.15 -4.87
C TRP A 120 14.26 -3.48 -5.41
N ASP A 121 14.29 -3.13 -6.70
CA ASP A 121 15.42 -2.51 -7.40
C ASP A 121 15.17 -1.06 -7.82
N GLY A 122 13.99 -0.51 -7.52
CA GLY A 122 13.64 0.87 -7.84
C GLY A 122 13.36 1.15 -9.32
N ARG A 123 13.22 0.10 -10.18
CA ARG A 123 13.04 0.30 -11.63
C ARG A 123 11.73 0.99 -12.03
N ALA A 124 10.69 0.94 -11.19
CA ALA A 124 9.52 1.80 -11.33
C ALA A 124 9.85 3.16 -10.73
N THR A 125 10.51 4.00 -11.53
CA THR A 125 11.13 5.24 -11.08
C THR A 125 10.15 6.33 -10.70
N GLY A 126 8.97 6.33 -11.30
CA GLY A 126 7.98 7.41 -11.19
C GLY A 126 8.20 8.55 -12.19
N GLU A 127 9.21 8.47 -13.02
CA GLU A 127 9.51 9.52 -14.02
C GLU A 127 8.46 9.55 -15.14
N ARG A 128 7.91 8.40 -15.49
CA ARG A 128 6.99 8.29 -16.62
C ARG A 128 5.61 8.87 -16.33
N LEU A 129 5.01 8.54 -15.20
CA LEU A 129 3.65 8.95 -14.83
C LEU A 129 3.62 9.91 -13.62
N GLY A 130 4.76 10.38 -13.15
CA GLY A 130 4.88 11.23 -11.98
C GLY A 130 4.68 10.53 -10.64
N SER A 131 4.58 9.18 -10.65
CA SER A 131 4.31 8.36 -9.47
C SER A 131 4.97 6.99 -9.61
N PRO A 132 5.86 6.58 -8.68
CA PRO A 132 6.42 5.23 -8.67
C PRO A 132 5.36 4.13 -8.58
N ALA A 133 4.25 4.35 -7.86
CA ALA A 133 3.14 3.40 -7.79
C ALA A 133 2.45 3.23 -9.16
N ALA A 134 2.23 4.32 -9.89
CA ALA A 134 1.65 4.26 -11.23
C ALA A 134 2.60 3.59 -12.24
N ASP A 135 3.89 3.94 -12.20
CA ASP A 135 4.90 3.29 -13.06
C ASP A 135 5.00 1.79 -12.76
N GLN A 136 4.89 1.39 -11.49
CA GLN A 136 4.89 0.00 -11.08
C GLN A 136 3.67 -0.75 -11.63
N ALA A 137 2.47 -0.15 -11.55
CA ALA A 137 1.23 -0.78 -11.99
C ALA A 137 1.18 -1.08 -13.51
N LEU A 138 2.06 -0.46 -14.31
CA LEU A 138 2.22 -0.79 -15.73
C LEU A 138 2.84 -2.17 -15.99
N GLY A 139 3.61 -2.71 -15.02
CA GLY A 139 4.41 -3.92 -15.27
C GLY A 139 3.61 -5.22 -15.24
N PRO A 140 2.87 -5.54 -14.17
CA PRO A 140 2.31 -6.88 -13.91
C PRO A 140 1.37 -7.41 -14.99
N PHE A 141 0.58 -6.56 -15.62
CA PHE A 141 -0.40 -6.98 -16.63
C PHE A 141 0.22 -7.74 -17.81
N VAL A 142 1.32 -7.22 -18.34
CA VAL A 142 2.02 -7.77 -19.52
C VAL A 142 3.25 -8.58 -19.14
N ASN A 143 3.46 -8.82 -17.84
CA ASN A 143 4.56 -9.65 -17.37
C ASN A 143 4.18 -11.14 -17.47
N HIS A 144 4.91 -11.89 -18.26
CA HIS A 144 4.64 -13.30 -18.55
C HIS A 144 4.81 -14.25 -17.35
N VAL A 145 5.48 -13.81 -16.29
CA VAL A 145 5.57 -14.56 -15.02
C VAL A 145 4.58 -14.06 -13.96
N GLU A 146 3.72 -13.10 -14.33
CA GLU A 146 2.67 -12.55 -13.46
C GLU A 146 1.29 -12.70 -14.12
N GLN A 147 0.73 -11.66 -14.76
CA GLN A 147 -0.62 -11.70 -15.35
C GLN A 147 -0.66 -12.18 -16.80
N ASN A 148 0.45 -12.17 -17.52
CA ASN A 148 0.65 -12.83 -18.82
C ASN A 148 -0.26 -12.35 -19.98
N ASN A 149 -0.83 -11.15 -19.94
CA ASN A 149 -1.50 -10.63 -21.13
C ASN A 149 -0.48 -10.42 -22.27
N ALA A 150 -0.89 -10.68 -23.51
CA ALA A 150 -0.01 -10.59 -24.65
C ALA A 150 0.54 -9.16 -24.85
N ASP A 151 -0.31 -8.16 -24.66
CA ASP A 151 0.07 -6.75 -24.78
C ASP A 151 -0.88 -5.81 -24.04
N LYS A 152 -0.61 -4.50 -24.13
CA LYS A 152 -1.43 -3.44 -23.53
C LYS A 152 -2.82 -3.32 -24.15
N ARG A 153 -2.98 -3.73 -25.43
CA ARG A 153 -4.26 -3.70 -26.13
C ARG A 153 -5.22 -4.70 -25.52
N GLU A 154 -4.77 -5.92 -25.23
CA GLU A 154 -5.58 -6.94 -24.57
C GLU A 154 -6.10 -6.42 -23.22
N VAL A 155 -5.25 -5.80 -22.41
CA VAL A 155 -5.66 -5.16 -21.13
C VAL A 155 -6.68 -4.03 -21.36
N CYS A 156 -6.44 -3.19 -22.37
CA CYS A 156 -7.34 -2.10 -22.73
C CYS A 156 -8.74 -2.65 -23.12
N GLU A 157 -8.80 -3.65 -23.97
CA GLU A 157 -10.03 -4.27 -24.46
C GLU A 157 -10.79 -4.99 -23.32
N HIS A 158 -10.08 -5.65 -22.41
CA HIS A 158 -10.68 -6.23 -21.20
C HIS A 158 -11.40 -5.15 -20.37
N VAL A 159 -10.74 -4.03 -20.08
CA VAL A 159 -11.31 -2.93 -19.31
C VAL A 159 -12.46 -2.24 -20.08
N ALA A 160 -12.38 -2.15 -21.41
CA ALA A 160 -13.46 -1.61 -22.23
C ALA A 160 -14.74 -2.46 -22.15
N ALA A 161 -14.60 -3.77 -22.01
CA ALA A 161 -15.71 -4.71 -21.86
C ALA A 161 -16.20 -4.86 -20.41
N ALA A 162 -15.49 -4.32 -19.42
CA ALA A 162 -15.80 -4.48 -18.02
C ALA A 162 -17.04 -3.67 -17.59
N LYS A 163 -17.77 -4.19 -16.58
CA LYS A 163 -18.97 -3.51 -16.02
C LYS A 163 -18.68 -2.10 -15.49
N TYR A 164 -17.43 -1.79 -15.16
CA TYR A 164 -16.99 -0.48 -14.65
C TYR A 164 -16.44 0.45 -15.77
N ALA A 165 -16.53 0.09 -17.05
CA ALA A 165 -16.11 0.94 -18.16
C ALA A 165 -16.81 2.31 -18.15
N GLY A 166 -18.08 2.37 -17.72
CA GLY A 166 -18.79 3.62 -17.51
C GLY A 166 -18.21 4.50 -16.39
N LEU A 167 -17.61 3.91 -15.36
CA LEU A 167 -16.88 4.66 -14.32
C LEU A 167 -15.56 5.21 -14.89
N PHE A 168 -14.85 4.44 -15.69
CA PHE A 168 -13.67 4.90 -16.41
C PHE A 168 -13.97 6.16 -17.23
N ALA A 169 -15.07 6.11 -18.03
CA ALA A 169 -15.47 7.23 -18.87
C ALA A 169 -15.79 8.51 -18.05
N ARG A 170 -16.40 8.37 -16.89
CA ARG A 170 -16.68 9.52 -15.99
C ARG A 170 -15.41 10.09 -15.38
N VAL A 171 -14.48 9.23 -14.95
CA VAL A 171 -13.22 9.65 -14.29
C VAL A 171 -12.32 10.37 -15.28
N TRP A 172 -12.18 9.82 -16.48
CA TRP A 172 -11.22 10.31 -17.47
C TRP A 172 -11.85 11.18 -18.59
N GLN A 173 -13.13 11.57 -18.42
CA GLN A 173 -13.88 12.45 -19.33
C GLN A 173 -13.93 11.93 -20.77
N GLY A 174 -14.01 10.61 -20.93
CA GLY A 174 -14.12 9.94 -22.22
C GLY A 174 -14.02 8.41 -22.05
N PRO A 175 -14.60 7.65 -22.99
CA PRO A 175 -14.56 6.21 -22.94
C PRO A 175 -13.11 5.72 -23.03
N ILE A 176 -12.89 4.48 -22.57
CA ILE A 176 -11.63 3.80 -22.86
C ILE A 176 -11.54 3.59 -24.38
N ASP A 177 -10.38 3.87 -24.94
CA ASP A 177 -10.14 3.79 -26.38
C ASP A 177 -8.96 2.88 -26.68
N CYS A 178 -9.23 1.82 -27.45
CA CYS A 178 -8.24 0.83 -27.87
C CYS A 178 -8.03 0.84 -29.40
N SER A 179 -8.49 1.87 -30.11
CA SER A 179 -8.53 1.90 -31.58
C SER A 179 -7.16 2.04 -32.25
N THR A 180 -6.26 2.81 -31.64
CA THR A 180 -4.91 3.06 -32.15
C THR A 180 -3.84 2.76 -31.11
N PRO A 181 -2.57 2.55 -31.47
CA PRO A 181 -1.49 2.36 -30.50
C PRO A 181 -1.37 3.49 -29.48
N GLY A 182 -1.54 4.75 -29.92
CA GLY A 182 -1.50 5.92 -29.03
C GLY A 182 -2.69 5.97 -28.06
N ALA A 183 -3.90 5.59 -28.51
CA ALA A 183 -5.08 5.50 -27.66
C ALA A 183 -4.96 4.36 -26.64
N VAL A 184 -4.42 3.21 -27.04
CA VAL A 184 -4.08 2.10 -26.14
C VAL A 184 -3.12 2.56 -25.06
N GLU A 185 -2.04 3.23 -25.43
CA GLU A 185 -1.03 3.72 -24.50
C GLU A 185 -1.63 4.70 -23.47
N LEU A 186 -2.47 5.64 -23.94
CA LEU A 186 -3.15 6.59 -23.06
C LEU A 186 -4.11 5.88 -22.10
N SER A 187 -4.91 4.94 -22.61
CA SER A 187 -5.85 4.15 -21.80
C SER A 187 -5.14 3.31 -20.76
N TYR A 188 -4.04 2.67 -21.13
CA TYR A 188 -3.21 1.87 -20.26
C TYR A 188 -2.57 2.71 -19.12
N ASN A 189 -2.08 3.90 -19.45
CA ASN A 189 -1.55 4.85 -18.45
C ASN A 189 -2.65 5.29 -17.46
N ARG A 190 -3.88 5.54 -17.93
CA ARG A 190 -5.03 5.89 -17.10
C ARG A 190 -5.45 4.74 -16.18
N ILE A 191 -5.36 3.49 -16.63
CA ILE A 191 -5.55 2.29 -15.81
C ILE A 191 -4.54 2.29 -14.65
N ALA A 192 -3.26 2.44 -14.95
CA ALA A 192 -2.19 2.44 -13.93
C ALA A 192 -2.33 3.61 -12.93
N LEU A 193 -2.65 4.81 -13.40
CA LEU A 193 -2.92 5.97 -12.54
C LEU A 193 -4.13 5.75 -11.61
N SER A 194 -5.16 5.06 -12.09
CA SER A 194 -6.32 4.73 -11.27
C SER A 194 -5.98 3.72 -10.18
N ILE A 195 -5.18 2.70 -10.50
CA ILE A 195 -4.69 1.71 -9.51
C ILE A 195 -3.85 2.41 -8.45
N ALA A 196 -2.89 3.25 -8.84
CA ALA A 196 -2.07 4.03 -7.91
C ALA A 196 -2.91 4.96 -7.02
N ALA A 197 -3.99 5.53 -7.54
CA ALA A 197 -4.93 6.33 -6.75
C ALA A 197 -5.65 5.48 -5.68
N PHE A 198 -6.01 4.24 -5.99
CA PHE A 198 -6.56 3.30 -4.99
C PHE A 198 -5.50 2.93 -3.95
N GLU A 199 -4.29 2.60 -4.37
CA GLU A 199 -3.18 2.30 -3.46
C GLU A 199 -2.82 3.48 -2.54
N ALA A 200 -3.11 4.72 -2.95
CA ALA A 200 -2.99 5.90 -2.11
C ALA A 200 -4.19 6.15 -1.18
N SER A 201 -5.23 5.33 -1.25
CA SER A 201 -6.45 5.54 -0.47
C SER A 201 -6.28 5.20 1.02
N PRO A 202 -7.17 5.70 1.89
CA PRO A 202 -7.21 5.30 3.29
C PRO A 202 -7.56 3.82 3.52
N GLU A 203 -8.15 3.12 2.54
CA GLU A 203 -8.40 1.68 2.64
C GLU A 203 -7.09 0.90 2.62
N VAL A 204 -6.10 1.37 1.88
CA VAL A 204 -4.77 0.74 1.74
C VAL A 204 -3.80 1.28 2.78
N ASN A 205 -3.84 2.59 3.05
CA ASN A 205 -2.94 3.30 3.97
C ASN A 205 -3.69 3.71 5.24
N ALA A 206 -4.09 2.74 6.05
CA ALA A 206 -5.04 2.94 7.14
C ALA A 206 -4.45 3.64 8.38
N PHE A 207 -3.14 3.56 8.63
CA PHE A 207 -2.49 4.07 9.86
C PHE A 207 -3.23 3.66 11.14
N THR A 208 -3.51 2.37 11.28
CA THR A 208 -4.30 1.80 12.39
C THR A 208 -3.52 0.85 13.29
N SER A 209 -2.20 0.86 13.19
CA SER A 209 -1.35 0.06 14.07
C SER A 209 -1.46 0.55 15.53
N LYS A 210 -1.06 -0.30 16.48
CA LYS A 210 -0.94 0.12 17.88
C LYS A 210 0.02 1.32 18.03
N PHE A 211 1.09 1.36 17.23
CA PHE A 211 2.03 2.47 17.24
C PHE A 211 1.35 3.78 16.80
N ASP A 212 0.53 3.75 15.75
CA ASP A 212 -0.25 4.91 15.33
C ASP A 212 -1.23 5.38 16.43
N ALA A 213 -1.87 4.43 17.14
CA ALA A 213 -2.74 4.75 18.26
C ALA A 213 -1.95 5.39 19.42
N VAL A 214 -0.72 4.94 19.69
CA VAL A 214 0.17 5.57 20.68
C VAL A 214 0.51 7.00 20.29
N LEU A 215 0.82 7.26 19.03
CA LEU A 215 1.11 8.62 18.54
C LEU A 215 -0.09 9.56 18.68
N ARG A 216 -1.31 9.01 18.61
CA ARG A 216 -2.56 9.77 18.83
C ARG A 216 -3.00 9.83 20.31
N ASN A 217 -2.20 9.29 21.25
CA ASN A 217 -2.54 9.14 22.67
C ASN A 217 -3.80 8.29 22.95
N GLU A 218 -4.13 7.36 22.06
CA GLU A 218 -5.27 6.43 22.16
C GLU A 218 -4.85 5.07 22.75
N ALA A 219 -3.55 4.80 22.85
CA ALA A 219 -2.98 3.59 23.42
C ALA A 219 -1.64 3.87 24.11
N GLN A 220 -1.14 2.87 24.85
CA GLN A 220 0.18 2.90 25.47
C GLN A 220 0.98 1.67 25.07
N LEU A 221 2.29 1.83 24.91
CA LEU A 221 3.21 0.70 24.76
C LEU A 221 3.30 -0.03 26.10
N THR A 222 3.32 -1.35 26.05
CA THR A 222 3.72 -2.15 27.21
C THR A 222 5.21 -1.88 27.55
N PRO A 223 5.68 -2.19 28.76
CA PRO A 223 7.09 -2.03 29.09
C PRO A 223 8.04 -2.80 28.14
N GLN A 224 7.61 -3.93 27.62
CA GLN A 224 8.39 -4.71 26.65
C GLN A 224 8.45 -4.02 25.27
N GLU A 225 7.34 -3.50 24.79
CA GLU A 225 7.28 -2.75 23.52
C GLU A 225 8.09 -1.44 23.60
N ALA A 226 8.01 -0.74 24.74
CA ALA A 226 8.81 0.46 24.96
C ALA A 226 10.32 0.17 24.91
N ARG A 227 10.77 -0.89 25.60
CA ARG A 227 12.17 -1.35 25.50
C ARG A 227 12.55 -1.74 24.06
N GLY A 228 11.62 -2.36 23.32
CA GLY A 228 11.82 -2.67 21.90
C GLY A 228 12.02 -1.43 21.06
N LEU A 229 11.22 -0.39 21.28
CA LEU A 229 11.35 0.89 20.59
C LEU A 229 12.66 1.62 20.94
N ASP A 230 13.07 1.57 22.23
CA ASP A 230 14.37 2.12 22.65
C ASP A 230 15.56 1.41 21.98
N LEU A 231 15.49 0.07 21.87
CA LEU A 231 16.50 -0.69 21.13
C LEU A 231 16.50 -0.36 19.66
N PHE A 232 15.33 -0.24 19.04
CA PHE A 232 15.17 0.09 17.62
C PHE A 232 15.74 1.47 17.29
N ASN A 233 15.48 2.47 18.14
CA ASN A 233 15.96 3.84 17.94
C ASN A 233 17.40 4.06 18.38
N GLY A 234 17.88 3.26 19.32
CA GLY A 234 19.19 3.40 19.95
C GLY A 234 20.17 2.32 19.50
N LYS A 235 20.49 1.39 20.39
CA LYS A 235 21.56 0.38 20.24
C LYS A 235 21.40 -0.50 19.00
N GLY A 236 20.16 -0.80 18.59
CA GLY A 236 19.86 -1.62 17.40
C GLY A 236 20.13 -0.90 16.08
N GLN A 237 20.23 0.42 16.08
CA GLN A 237 20.48 1.29 14.91
C GLN A 237 19.47 1.11 13.74
N CYS A 238 18.34 0.45 13.99
CA CYS A 238 17.34 0.17 12.95
C CYS A 238 16.72 1.46 12.40
N ALA A 239 16.54 2.47 13.25
CA ALA A 239 15.95 3.76 12.89
C ALA A 239 16.79 4.58 11.88
N GLY A 240 18.03 4.20 11.63
CA GLY A 240 18.86 4.81 10.58
C GLY A 240 18.26 4.65 9.18
N CYS A 241 17.66 3.48 8.91
CA CYS A 241 16.95 3.19 7.67
C CYS A 241 15.43 3.14 7.87
N HIS A 242 14.93 2.68 9.02
CA HIS A 242 13.54 2.49 9.35
C HIS A 242 13.06 3.57 10.34
N ARG A 243 12.88 4.80 9.88
CA ARG A 243 12.54 5.94 10.75
C ARG A 243 11.22 5.75 11.48
N SER A 244 11.27 5.70 12.82
CA SER A 244 10.10 5.67 13.71
C SER A 244 9.55 7.07 14.05
N ALA A 245 10.24 8.13 13.62
CA ALA A 245 9.78 9.51 13.72
C ALA A 245 9.18 9.98 12.40
N ALA A 246 8.18 10.86 12.47
CA ALA A 246 7.65 11.54 11.30
C ALA A 246 8.74 12.37 10.61
N ASP A 247 8.67 12.47 9.28
CA ASP A 247 9.53 13.34 8.49
C ASP A 247 8.65 14.46 7.89
N PRO A 248 8.47 15.59 8.60
CA PRO A 248 7.56 16.64 8.18
C PRO A 248 8.02 17.38 6.92
N VAL A 249 9.30 17.23 6.54
CA VAL A 249 9.86 17.84 5.33
C VAL A 249 9.57 16.97 4.11
N ALA A 250 9.87 15.67 4.21
CA ALA A 250 9.65 14.75 3.09
C ALA A 250 8.17 14.32 2.97
N PHE A 251 7.45 14.23 4.08
CA PHE A 251 6.06 13.72 4.16
C PHE A 251 5.22 14.58 5.09
N PRO A 252 4.85 15.82 4.70
CA PRO A 252 4.09 16.72 5.55
C PRO A 252 2.76 16.10 6.01
N GLY A 253 2.51 16.13 7.32
CA GLY A 253 1.26 15.62 7.91
C GLY A 253 1.09 14.10 7.92
N THR A 254 2.12 13.35 7.53
CA THR A 254 2.11 11.88 7.50
C THR A 254 2.73 11.31 8.77
N PRO A 255 2.12 10.29 9.41
CA PRO A 255 2.75 9.54 10.49
C PRO A 255 4.05 8.86 10.04
N PRO A 256 4.88 8.37 10.97
CA PRO A 256 6.09 7.63 10.63
C PRO A 256 5.82 6.44 9.71
N LEU A 257 6.56 6.33 8.62
CA LEU A 257 6.43 5.27 7.62
C LEU A 257 7.39 4.09 7.86
N PHE A 258 8.27 4.18 8.84
CA PHE A 258 9.32 3.20 9.13
C PHE A 258 10.22 2.88 7.93
N THR A 259 10.41 3.86 7.06
CA THR A 259 11.29 3.76 5.87
C THR A 259 11.88 5.12 5.53
N THR A 260 13.01 5.12 4.88
CA THR A 260 13.59 6.28 4.19
C THR A 260 13.37 6.20 2.69
N PHE A 261 12.75 5.10 2.20
CA PHE A 261 12.71 4.73 0.78
C PHE A 261 14.10 4.66 0.14
N GLY A 262 15.13 4.43 0.94
CA GLY A 262 16.50 4.27 0.50
C GLY A 262 16.82 2.82 0.16
N PHE A 263 17.72 2.63 -0.80
CA PHE A 263 18.25 1.32 -1.16
C PHE A 263 19.62 1.12 -0.51
N ALA A 264 19.84 -0.07 0.02
CA ALA A 264 21.13 -0.49 0.57
C ALA A 264 21.35 -1.98 0.28
N ASN A 265 22.59 -2.37 0.02
CA ASN A 265 22.95 -3.77 -0.01
C ASN A 265 23.03 -4.28 1.43
N THR A 266 22.04 -5.10 1.81
CA THR A 266 21.94 -5.67 3.16
C THR A 266 22.73 -7.00 3.29
N GLY A 267 23.37 -7.46 2.23
CA GLY A 267 24.07 -8.76 2.19
C GLY A 267 23.14 -9.97 2.26
N THR A 268 21.87 -9.80 1.91
CA THR A 268 20.91 -10.91 1.88
C THR A 268 21.33 -11.95 0.84
N PRO A 269 21.53 -13.23 1.21
CA PRO A 269 21.96 -14.25 0.28
C PRO A 269 20.84 -14.65 -0.69
N LYS A 270 21.23 -15.17 -1.84
CA LYS A 270 20.32 -15.80 -2.80
C LYS A 270 19.50 -16.90 -2.11
N ASN A 271 18.18 -16.89 -2.29
CA ASN A 271 17.31 -17.93 -1.74
C ASN A 271 17.26 -19.15 -2.65
N PRO A 272 17.91 -20.29 -2.29
CA PRO A 272 17.99 -21.47 -3.15
C PRO A 272 16.61 -22.14 -3.37
N GLN A 273 15.60 -21.81 -2.57
CA GLN A 273 14.25 -22.34 -2.70
C GLN A 273 13.37 -21.53 -3.67
N ASN A 274 13.89 -20.42 -4.23
CA ASN A 274 13.14 -19.63 -5.19
C ASN A 274 12.98 -20.44 -6.50
N PRO A 275 11.75 -20.82 -6.88
CA PRO A 275 11.51 -21.65 -8.07
C PRO A 275 11.92 -20.97 -9.38
N PHE A 276 12.06 -19.65 -9.39
CA PHE A 276 12.49 -18.88 -10.57
C PHE A 276 13.86 -19.37 -11.09
N TYR A 277 14.77 -19.76 -10.21
CA TYR A 277 16.10 -20.21 -10.59
C TYR A 277 16.13 -21.58 -11.28
N GLY A 278 15.16 -22.43 -10.97
CA GLY A 278 15.00 -23.75 -11.59
C GLY A 278 13.93 -23.77 -12.71
N MET A 279 13.33 -22.63 -13.03
CA MET A 279 12.32 -22.54 -14.07
C MET A 279 12.98 -22.71 -15.44
N ASP A 280 12.41 -23.60 -16.29
CA ASP A 280 12.88 -23.77 -17.66
C ASP A 280 12.87 -22.44 -18.41
N THR A 281 13.84 -22.26 -19.30
CA THR A 281 13.85 -21.13 -20.21
C THR A 281 12.62 -21.20 -21.12
N VAL A 282 11.71 -20.27 -20.96
CA VAL A 282 10.53 -20.15 -21.80
C VAL A 282 10.79 -19.08 -22.84
N LEU A 283 10.77 -19.51 -24.11
CA LEU A 283 10.83 -18.60 -25.24
C LEU A 283 9.40 -18.12 -25.57
N LEU A 284 9.27 -16.84 -25.78
CA LEU A 284 8.07 -16.22 -26.32
C LEU A 284 8.06 -16.37 -27.84
N ASP A 285 6.92 -16.09 -28.48
CA ASP A 285 6.76 -16.19 -29.94
C ASP A 285 7.74 -15.29 -30.72
N ASP A 286 8.20 -14.20 -30.12
CA ASP A 286 9.21 -13.31 -30.65
C ASP A 286 10.67 -13.77 -30.43
N GLY A 287 10.86 -14.94 -29.81
CA GLY A 287 12.16 -15.53 -29.49
C GLY A 287 12.82 -14.97 -28.23
N THR A 288 12.19 -14.05 -27.51
CA THR A 288 12.72 -13.56 -26.21
C THR A 288 12.50 -14.58 -25.11
N SER A 289 13.40 -14.59 -24.10
CA SER A 289 13.24 -15.43 -22.90
C SER A 289 12.65 -14.65 -21.76
N ILE A 290 11.70 -15.27 -21.03
CA ILE A 290 11.12 -14.69 -19.81
C ILE A 290 12.04 -14.78 -18.60
N ASN A 291 13.04 -15.65 -18.63
CA ASN A 291 14.08 -15.81 -17.59
C ASN A 291 15.45 -16.04 -18.24
N PRO A 292 16.02 -15.04 -18.96
CA PRO A 292 17.20 -15.23 -19.81
C PRO A 292 18.44 -15.71 -19.06
N LEU A 293 18.52 -15.45 -17.75
CA LEU A 293 19.63 -15.90 -16.91
C LEU A 293 19.37 -17.25 -16.22
N GLY A 294 18.10 -17.73 -16.19
CA GLY A 294 17.76 -19.00 -15.54
C GLY A 294 18.37 -19.13 -14.14
N ALA A 295 19.15 -20.19 -13.92
CA ALA A 295 19.84 -20.44 -12.64
C ALA A 295 20.96 -19.43 -12.31
N GLU A 296 21.43 -18.66 -13.28
CA GLU A 296 22.44 -17.60 -13.09
C GLU A 296 21.85 -16.27 -12.63
N TRP A 297 20.52 -16.20 -12.53
CA TRP A 297 19.85 -15.01 -12.02
C TRP A 297 20.40 -14.61 -10.64
N VAL A 298 20.74 -13.34 -10.50
CA VAL A 298 21.22 -12.72 -9.26
C VAL A 298 20.31 -11.54 -8.94
N ASP A 299 19.77 -11.52 -7.74
CA ASP A 299 18.95 -10.41 -7.25
C ASP A 299 19.75 -9.14 -6.93
#